data_9445cf7d93616682086682713344ae20
#
_entry.id   9445cf7d93616682086682713344ae20
#
_cell.length_a   1.000
_cell.length_b   1.000
_cell.length_c   1.000
_cell.angle_alpha   90.00
_cell.angle_beta   90.00
_cell.angle_gamma   90.00
#
_symmetry.space_group_name_H-M   'P 1'
#
loop_
_entity.id
_entity.type
_entity.pdbx_description
1 polymer ?
#
loop_
_entity_poly.entity_id
_entity_poly.type
_entity_poly.pdbx_seq_one_letter_code
_entity_poly.pdbx_strand_id
1 'polypeptide(L)'
;IGRLVGSEMCIRDRYISDIEERMSFVDFSNFAVDDTLNREHHINANWMLYVDNYLEGFHIPYVHKGLNSVIDYSNYKTEVYHNSVLQIGYAVNGEECFRLPHGHVDHGKNVAAYYWWIFPNLMLNFYPWGLSINVVLPDGVSATQVMYYGMVGDSNKSGQGAGGDLDTVEHEDQWIVEACNRGMKSKLYLRGRYSPSMEKGVHHFHRLLTD
;
A
#
# COMPACT_ATOMS: atom_id res chain seq x y z
N ILE A 1 23.60 27.08 -6.47
CA ILE A 1 22.15 26.77 -6.65
C ILE A 1 21.97 25.68 -7.69
N GLY A 2 22.65 25.71 -8.84
CA GLY A 2 22.51 24.68 -9.88
C GLY A 2 22.94 23.25 -9.49
N ARG A 3 23.81 23.10 -8.49
CA ARG A 3 24.26 21.78 -8.00
C ARG A 3 23.24 21.11 -7.07
N LEU A 4 22.44 21.89 -6.33
CA LEU A 4 21.38 21.38 -5.46
C LEU A 4 20.20 20.86 -6.28
N VAL A 5 19.76 21.60 -7.30
CA VAL A 5 18.65 21.21 -8.18
C VAL A 5 18.92 19.88 -8.89
N GLY A 6 20.17 19.64 -9.36
CA GLY A 6 20.53 18.36 -9.98
C GLY A 6 20.53 17.16 -9.01
N SER A 7 20.89 17.38 -7.74
CA SER A 7 20.89 16.30 -6.72
C SER A 7 19.48 15.94 -6.26
N GLU A 8 18.58 16.92 -6.12
CA GLU A 8 17.20 16.68 -5.76
C GLU A 8 16.43 15.93 -6.85
N MET A 9 16.62 16.27 -8.13
CA MET A 9 16.08 15.52 -9.25
C MET A 9 16.56 14.05 -9.25
N CYS A 10 17.85 13.81 -9.02
CA CYS A 10 18.41 12.46 -8.93
C CYS A 10 17.82 11.66 -7.75
N ILE A 11 17.55 12.31 -6.63
CA ILE A 11 16.92 11.66 -5.47
C ILE A 11 15.46 11.32 -5.80
N ARG A 12 14.68 12.26 -6.28
CA ARG A 12 13.30 12.05 -6.69
C ARG A 12 13.18 10.89 -7.66
N ASP A 13 14.00 10.90 -8.72
CA ASP A 13 13.95 9.89 -9.77
C ASP A 13 14.24 8.48 -9.25
N ARG A 14 15.13 8.32 -8.26
CA ARG A 14 15.38 7.03 -7.60
C ARG A 14 14.20 6.49 -6.80
N TYR A 15 13.32 7.36 -6.29
CA TYR A 15 12.22 6.95 -5.43
C TYR A 15 10.92 6.73 -6.18
N ILE A 16 10.70 7.44 -7.29
CA ILE A 16 9.39 7.44 -7.94
C ILE A 16 9.38 7.01 -9.40
N SER A 17 10.56 6.84 -10.06
CA SER A 17 10.61 6.47 -11.49
C SER A 17 9.87 5.17 -11.82
N ASP A 18 10.00 4.15 -10.96
CA ASP A 18 9.30 2.88 -11.15
C ASP A 18 7.78 3.06 -11.09
N ILE A 19 7.33 3.98 -10.23
CA ILE A 19 5.90 4.33 -10.06
C ILE A 19 5.42 5.11 -11.28
N GLU A 20 6.18 6.14 -11.70
CA GLU A 20 5.86 6.96 -12.88
C GLU A 20 5.75 6.09 -14.14
N GLU A 21 6.66 5.13 -14.30
CA GLU A 21 6.63 4.19 -15.42
C GLU A 21 5.39 3.28 -15.35
N ARG A 22 5.17 2.60 -14.23
CA ARG A 22 4.06 1.66 -14.05
C ARG A 22 2.70 2.36 -14.13
N MET A 23 2.58 3.56 -13.55
CA MET A 23 1.33 4.31 -13.47
C MET A 23 1.18 5.36 -14.58
N SER A 24 2.00 5.29 -15.63
CA SER A 24 2.00 6.27 -16.74
C SER A 24 0.66 6.41 -17.48
N PHE A 25 -0.24 5.45 -17.33
CA PHE A 25 -1.59 5.47 -17.90
C PHE A 25 -2.58 6.29 -17.09
N VAL A 26 -2.23 6.69 -15.85
CA VAL A 26 -3.10 7.47 -14.96
C VAL A 26 -3.01 8.95 -15.34
N ASP A 27 -4.15 9.54 -15.69
CA ASP A 27 -4.24 10.98 -15.92
C ASP A 27 -4.55 11.73 -14.61
N PHE A 28 -3.51 12.17 -13.93
CA PHE A 28 -3.64 12.92 -12.68
C PHE A 28 -4.29 14.30 -12.84
N SER A 29 -4.40 14.84 -14.07
CA SER A 29 -5.04 16.15 -14.29
C SER A 29 -6.53 16.15 -13.92
N ASN A 30 -7.14 14.97 -13.89
CA ASN A 30 -8.55 14.78 -13.53
C ASN A 30 -8.74 14.49 -12.03
N PHE A 31 -7.67 14.37 -11.25
CA PHE A 31 -7.77 14.05 -9.82
C PHE A 31 -8.03 15.31 -9.01
N ALA A 32 -9.01 15.23 -8.11
CA ALA A 32 -9.31 16.26 -7.13
C ALA A 32 -9.14 15.71 -5.71
N VAL A 33 -8.54 16.51 -4.83
CA VAL A 33 -8.49 16.16 -3.40
C VAL A 33 -9.91 16.15 -2.85
N ASP A 34 -10.26 15.09 -2.14
CA ASP A 34 -11.53 14.96 -1.44
C ASP A 34 -11.28 14.88 0.07
N ASP A 35 -11.42 16.01 0.74
CA ASP A 35 -11.19 16.13 2.18
C ASP A 35 -12.15 15.26 3.01
N THR A 36 -13.26 14.80 2.44
CA THR A 36 -14.18 13.89 3.14
C THR A 36 -13.63 12.48 3.27
N LEU A 37 -12.60 12.14 2.51
CA LEU A 37 -11.87 10.88 2.57
C LEU A 37 -10.64 10.95 3.50
N ASN A 38 -10.29 12.13 3.99
CA ASN A 38 -9.14 12.28 4.87
C ASN A 38 -9.46 11.67 6.25
N ARG A 39 -8.51 10.92 6.79
CA ARG A 39 -8.60 10.26 8.10
C ARG A 39 -7.28 10.38 8.84
N GLU A 40 -7.36 10.24 10.15
CA GLU A 40 -6.22 10.14 11.03
C GLU A 40 -6.48 9.02 12.04
N HIS A 41 -5.58 8.05 12.10
CA HIS A 41 -5.67 6.94 13.04
C HIS A 41 -4.47 6.93 13.96
N HIS A 42 -4.73 6.78 15.27
CA HIS A 42 -3.72 6.54 16.29
C HIS A 42 -3.68 5.06 16.62
N ILE A 43 -2.53 4.44 16.46
CA ILE A 43 -2.32 3.00 16.58
C ILE A 43 -1.35 2.72 17.74
N ASN A 44 -1.73 1.86 18.68
CA ASN A 44 -0.90 1.49 19.84
C ASN A 44 0.11 0.39 19.48
N ALA A 45 0.92 0.66 18.46
CA ALA A 45 1.97 -0.21 17.96
C ALA A 45 3.13 0.60 17.39
N ASN A 46 4.29 -0.04 17.25
CA ASN A 46 5.42 0.56 16.55
C ASN A 46 5.08 0.70 15.05
N TRP A 47 5.49 1.80 14.43
CA TRP A 47 5.22 2.12 13.03
C TRP A 47 5.70 1.05 12.04
N MET A 48 6.80 0.37 12.37
CA MET A 48 7.33 -0.70 11.51
C MET A 48 6.35 -1.87 11.40
N LEU A 49 5.58 -2.19 12.45
CA LEU A 49 4.57 -3.23 12.38
C LEU A 49 3.42 -2.88 11.43
N TYR A 50 3.07 -1.59 11.34
CA TYR A 50 2.08 -1.15 10.38
C TYR A 50 2.60 -1.26 8.93
N VAL A 51 3.87 -0.89 8.72
CA VAL A 51 4.53 -1.07 7.43
C VAL A 51 4.68 -2.55 7.08
N ASP A 52 5.04 -3.41 8.04
CA ASP A 52 5.12 -4.86 7.84
C ASP A 52 3.76 -5.42 7.39
N ASN A 53 2.67 -5.05 8.07
CA ASN A 53 1.31 -5.46 7.73
C ASN A 53 0.93 -5.05 6.29
N TYR A 54 1.26 -3.83 5.89
CA TYR A 54 1.01 -3.37 4.52
C TYR A 54 1.82 -4.13 3.47
N LEU A 55 3.07 -4.51 3.76
CA LEU A 55 4.02 -5.10 2.81
C LEU A 55 3.85 -6.60 2.56
N GLU A 56 2.94 -7.24 3.29
CA GLU A 56 2.57 -8.62 3.09
C GLU A 56 1.06 -8.73 2.87
N GLY A 57 0.62 -9.31 1.80
CA GLY A 57 -0.81 -9.45 1.53
C GLY A 57 -1.42 -10.72 2.11
N PHE A 58 -0.64 -11.59 2.78
CA PHE A 58 -1.16 -12.91 3.12
C PHE A 58 -2.08 -12.92 4.36
N HIS A 59 -2.22 -11.82 5.09
CA HIS A 59 -3.26 -11.64 6.10
C HIS A 59 -4.65 -11.39 5.47
N ILE A 60 -4.72 -10.92 4.22
CA ILE A 60 -5.98 -10.54 3.54
C ILE A 60 -7.05 -11.63 3.66
N PRO A 61 -6.79 -12.92 3.35
CA PRO A 61 -7.82 -13.95 3.43
C PRO A 61 -8.35 -14.21 4.84
N TYR A 62 -7.64 -13.81 5.87
CA TYR A 62 -7.95 -14.08 7.27
C TYR A 62 -8.56 -12.87 7.98
N VAL A 63 -8.14 -11.66 7.61
CA VAL A 63 -8.51 -10.40 8.29
C VAL A 63 -9.57 -9.66 7.48
N HIS A 64 -9.36 -9.45 6.18
CA HIS A 64 -10.19 -8.61 5.32
C HIS A 64 -11.20 -9.41 4.50
N LYS A 65 -12.28 -9.87 5.12
CA LYS A 65 -13.29 -10.69 4.42
C LYS A 65 -13.92 -9.96 3.23
N GLY A 66 -14.20 -8.66 3.38
CA GLY A 66 -14.74 -7.83 2.30
C GLY A 66 -13.77 -7.72 1.13
N LEU A 67 -12.53 -7.31 1.39
CA LEU A 67 -11.49 -7.18 0.37
C LEU A 67 -11.18 -8.53 -0.29
N ASN A 68 -11.10 -9.60 0.47
CA ASN A 68 -10.86 -10.96 -0.05
C ASN A 68 -11.99 -11.47 -0.96
N SER A 69 -13.21 -10.92 -0.85
CA SER A 69 -14.31 -11.30 -1.73
C SER A 69 -14.21 -10.68 -3.13
N VAL A 70 -13.49 -9.59 -3.28
CA VAL A 70 -13.33 -8.83 -4.54
C VAL A 70 -11.95 -8.98 -5.19
N ILE A 71 -10.93 -9.46 -4.43
CA ILE A 71 -9.58 -9.73 -4.93
C ILE A 71 -9.35 -11.23 -5.11
N ASP A 72 -8.82 -11.61 -6.27
CA ASP A 72 -8.28 -12.96 -6.51
C ASP A 72 -6.91 -13.08 -5.82
N TYR A 73 -6.93 -13.49 -4.57
CA TYR A 73 -5.74 -13.65 -3.76
C TYR A 73 -4.75 -14.69 -4.31
N SER A 74 -5.23 -15.70 -5.04
CA SER A 74 -4.37 -16.74 -5.62
C SER A 74 -3.37 -16.19 -6.65
N ASN A 75 -3.70 -15.06 -7.26
CA ASN A 75 -2.88 -14.34 -8.24
C ASN A 75 -2.22 -13.09 -7.68
N TYR A 76 -2.38 -12.77 -6.39
CA TYR A 76 -1.77 -11.61 -5.75
C TYR A 76 -0.25 -11.60 -5.95
N LYS A 77 0.31 -10.46 -6.37
CA LYS A 77 1.71 -10.38 -6.81
C LYS A 77 2.46 -9.29 -6.06
N THR A 78 3.69 -9.57 -5.66
CA THR A 78 4.61 -8.60 -5.05
C THR A 78 5.85 -8.46 -5.92
N GLU A 79 6.17 -7.23 -6.30
CA GLU A 79 7.38 -6.81 -7.01
C GLU A 79 8.20 -5.88 -6.11
N VAL A 80 9.52 -6.11 -6.06
CA VAL A 80 10.45 -5.37 -5.20
C VAL A 80 11.34 -4.51 -6.10
N TYR A 81 11.44 -3.22 -5.79
CA TYR A 81 12.27 -2.23 -6.46
C TYR A 81 13.33 -1.69 -5.51
N HIS A 82 14.14 -0.72 -5.94
CA HIS A 82 15.27 -0.24 -5.13
C HIS A 82 14.82 0.37 -3.78
N ASN A 83 13.85 1.29 -3.82
CA ASN A 83 13.33 2.00 -2.63
C ASN A 83 11.81 1.83 -2.45
N SER A 84 11.21 0.89 -3.15
CA SER A 84 9.76 0.71 -3.17
C SER A 84 9.38 -0.76 -3.34
N VAL A 85 8.13 -1.05 -3.01
CA VAL A 85 7.49 -2.34 -3.24
C VAL A 85 6.14 -2.08 -3.88
N LEU A 86 5.83 -2.85 -4.93
CA LEU A 86 4.50 -2.88 -5.53
C LEU A 86 3.81 -4.20 -5.21
N GLN A 87 2.60 -4.10 -4.69
CA GLN A 87 1.70 -5.23 -4.60
C GLN A 87 0.54 -5.02 -5.58
N ILE A 88 0.17 -6.06 -6.31
CA ILE A 88 -0.87 -6.01 -7.35
C ILE A 88 -2.00 -6.94 -6.95
N GLY A 89 -3.17 -6.36 -6.68
CA GLY A 89 -4.40 -7.08 -6.47
C GLY A 89 -5.16 -7.23 -7.78
N TYR A 90 -5.51 -8.48 -8.14
CA TYR A 90 -6.34 -8.74 -9.31
C TYR A 90 -7.80 -8.93 -8.88
N ALA A 91 -8.73 -8.40 -9.68
CA ALA A 91 -10.15 -8.52 -9.42
C ALA A 91 -10.66 -9.95 -9.70
N VAL A 92 -11.58 -10.44 -8.88
CA VAL A 92 -12.40 -11.59 -9.25
C VAL A 92 -13.32 -11.21 -10.40
N ASN A 93 -13.85 -12.20 -11.12
CA ASN A 93 -14.68 -11.95 -12.31
C ASN A 93 -15.92 -11.10 -11.95
N GLY A 94 -16.07 -10.00 -12.67
CA GLY A 94 -17.22 -9.09 -12.54
C GLY A 94 -16.97 -7.88 -11.63
N GLU A 95 -15.87 -7.87 -10.89
CA GLU A 95 -15.50 -6.75 -10.04
C GLU A 95 -14.78 -5.63 -10.82
N GLU A 96 -14.80 -4.41 -10.26
CA GLU A 96 -14.20 -3.23 -10.87
C GLU A 96 -12.68 -3.38 -10.97
N CYS A 97 -12.13 -3.06 -12.16
CA CYS A 97 -10.70 -3.12 -12.42
C CYS A 97 -10.26 -2.01 -13.38
N PHE A 98 -8.96 -1.78 -13.47
CA PHE A 98 -8.38 -0.81 -14.39
C PHE A 98 -8.56 -1.21 -15.85
N ARG A 99 -8.88 -0.23 -16.71
CA ARG A 99 -8.81 -0.35 -18.16
C ARG A 99 -7.40 0.01 -18.63
N LEU A 100 -6.53 -0.99 -18.69
CA LEU A 100 -5.13 -0.78 -19.03
C LEU A 100 -4.93 -0.64 -20.55
N PRO A 101 -4.15 0.36 -21.02
CA PRO A 101 -3.93 0.58 -22.43
C PRO A 101 -3.10 -0.53 -23.08
N HIS A 102 -3.20 -0.67 -24.40
CA HIS A 102 -2.31 -1.52 -25.17
C HIS A 102 -0.86 -1.11 -24.94
N GLY A 103 0.01 -2.07 -24.68
CA GLY A 103 1.42 -1.83 -24.39
C GLY A 103 1.75 -1.69 -22.90
N HIS A 104 0.76 -1.53 -22.03
CA HIS A 104 1.01 -1.60 -20.59
C HIS A 104 1.40 -3.03 -20.18
N VAL A 105 2.36 -3.17 -19.25
CA VAL A 105 2.90 -4.49 -18.81
C VAL A 105 1.83 -5.42 -18.23
N ASP A 106 0.76 -4.87 -17.70
CA ASP A 106 -0.38 -5.62 -17.16
C ASP A 106 -1.61 -5.60 -18.09
N HIS A 107 -1.44 -5.18 -19.37
CA HIS A 107 -2.55 -5.19 -20.33
C HIS A 107 -3.19 -6.57 -20.42
N GLY A 108 -4.51 -6.62 -20.45
CA GLY A 108 -5.29 -7.87 -20.49
C GLY A 108 -5.47 -8.57 -19.15
N LYS A 109 -4.94 -8.00 -18.05
CA LYS A 109 -5.18 -8.49 -16.69
C LYS A 109 -6.25 -7.64 -15.99
N ASN A 110 -7.05 -8.25 -15.13
CA ASN A 110 -8.07 -7.56 -14.34
C ASN A 110 -7.46 -6.98 -13.07
N VAL A 111 -6.64 -5.93 -13.19
CA VAL A 111 -6.01 -5.30 -12.03
C VAL A 111 -7.04 -4.47 -11.26
N ALA A 112 -7.31 -4.86 -10.01
CA ALA A 112 -8.22 -4.15 -9.10
C ALA A 112 -7.53 -2.99 -8.39
N ALA A 113 -6.28 -3.18 -8.00
CA ALA A 113 -5.50 -2.17 -7.28
C ALA A 113 -4.00 -2.35 -7.49
N TYR A 114 -3.29 -1.22 -7.43
CA TYR A 114 -1.84 -1.16 -7.28
C TYR A 114 -1.52 -0.54 -5.93
N TYR A 115 -0.88 -1.32 -5.04
CA TYR A 115 -0.48 -0.90 -3.72
C TYR A 115 1.04 -0.65 -3.70
N TRP A 116 1.43 0.61 -3.77
CA TRP A 116 2.81 1.02 -3.71
C TRP A 116 3.22 1.40 -2.29
N TRP A 117 4.31 0.86 -1.81
CA TRP A 117 5.02 1.37 -0.66
C TRP A 117 6.34 2.00 -1.12
N ILE A 118 6.65 3.18 -0.57
CA ILE A 118 7.87 3.93 -0.81
C ILE A 118 8.58 4.11 0.53
N PHE A 119 9.84 3.71 0.58
CA PHE A 119 10.66 3.83 1.78
C PHE A 119 10.73 5.30 2.24
N PRO A 120 10.61 5.60 3.57
CA PRO A 120 10.40 4.61 4.62
C PRO A 120 8.92 4.32 4.95
N ASN A 121 7.97 5.20 4.62
CA ASN A 121 6.68 5.23 5.30
C ASN A 121 5.52 5.81 4.47
N LEU A 122 5.69 5.91 3.16
CA LEU A 122 4.65 6.42 2.26
C LEU A 122 4.00 5.26 1.49
N MET A 123 2.68 5.24 1.45
CA MET A 123 1.88 4.26 0.73
C MET A 123 0.96 4.96 -0.26
N LEU A 124 0.93 4.47 -1.50
CA LEU A 124 0.08 4.99 -2.57
C LEU A 124 -0.80 3.86 -3.09
N ASN A 125 -2.08 3.93 -2.79
CA ASN A 125 -3.06 2.90 -3.15
C ASN A 125 -3.89 3.39 -4.33
N PHE A 126 -3.56 2.92 -5.53
CA PHE A 126 -4.28 3.26 -6.75
C PHE A 126 -5.43 2.30 -6.99
N TYR A 127 -6.61 2.89 -7.20
CA TYR A 127 -7.85 2.21 -7.53
C TYR A 127 -8.46 2.79 -8.82
N PRO A 128 -9.38 2.09 -9.49
CA PRO A 128 -10.06 2.64 -10.67
C PRO A 128 -10.80 3.97 -10.43
N TRP A 129 -11.14 4.29 -9.18
CA TRP A 129 -11.77 5.55 -8.82
C TRP A 129 -10.78 6.69 -8.51
N GLY A 130 -9.52 6.37 -8.14
CA GLY A 130 -8.55 7.39 -7.72
C GLY A 130 -7.38 6.85 -6.91
N LEU A 131 -6.95 7.61 -5.92
CA LEU A 131 -5.76 7.35 -5.12
C LEU A 131 -6.04 7.59 -3.63
N SER A 132 -5.71 6.62 -2.79
CA SER A 132 -5.55 6.82 -1.35
C SER A 132 -4.06 6.87 -1.01
N ILE A 133 -3.66 7.90 -0.26
CA ILE A 133 -2.29 8.14 0.18
C ILE A 133 -2.25 7.95 1.69
N ASN A 134 -1.39 7.03 2.18
CA ASN A 134 -1.22 6.82 3.60
C ASN A 134 0.20 7.21 4.01
N VAL A 135 0.32 8.04 5.02
CA VAL A 135 1.62 8.45 5.59
C VAL A 135 1.71 7.92 7.01
N VAL A 136 2.67 7.02 7.25
CA VAL A 136 2.86 6.36 8.55
C VAL A 136 3.88 7.13 9.36
N LEU A 137 3.47 7.78 10.42
CA LEU A 137 4.30 8.65 11.25
C LEU A 137 4.59 7.99 12.60
N PRO A 138 5.87 7.76 12.96
CA PRO A 138 6.23 7.30 14.29
C PRO A 138 5.79 8.32 15.37
N ASP A 139 5.10 7.84 16.40
CA ASP A 139 4.83 8.60 17.62
C ASP A 139 5.51 7.90 18.80
N GLY A 140 6.84 8.03 18.85
CA GLY A 140 7.70 7.28 19.75
C GLY A 140 7.86 5.80 19.37
N VAL A 141 8.19 4.96 20.36
CA VAL A 141 8.52 3.54 20.13
C VAL A 141 7.27 2.66 20.07
N SER A 142 6.19 3.06 20.69
CA SER A 142 5.01 2.20 20.93
C SER A 142 3.70 2.76 20.39
N ALA A 143 3.74 3.86 19.66
CA ALA A 143 2.59 4.46 19.03
C ALA A 143 2.92 4.91 17.60
N THR A 144 1.90 5.00 16.79
CA THR A 144 1.97 5.40 15.39
C THR A 144 0.75 6.26 15.06
N GLN A 145 0.96 7.31 14.29
CA GLN A 145 -0.09 8.09 13.66
C GLN A 145 -0.10 7.75 12.17
N VAL A 146 -1.23 7.38 11.61
CA VAL A 146 -1.39 7.17 10.18
C VAL A 146 -2.35 8.21 9.62
N MET A 147 -1.85 8.99 8.65
CA MET A 147 -2.62 10.01 7.95
C MET A 147 -3.07 9.45 6.60
N TYR A 148 -4.34 9.62 6.28
CA TYR A 148 -4.94 9.19 5.02
C TYR A 148 -5.44 10.40 4.25
N TYR A 149 -5.13 10.44 2.95
CA TYR A 149 -5.58 11.48 2.03
C TYR A 149 -6.19 10.84 0.80
N GLY A 150 -7.38 11.31 0.40
CA GLY A 150 -8.08 10.81 -0.78
C GLY A 150 -8.00 11.78 -1.96
N MET A 151 -7.75 11.22 -3.14
CA MET A 151 -7.84 11.94 -4.42
C MET A 151 -8.75 11.17 -5.37
N VAL A 152 -9.83 11.79 -5.81
CA VAL A 152 -10.84 11.15 -6.68
C VAL A 152 -10.62 11.57 -8.13
N GLY A 153 -10.46 10.60 -9.02
CA GLY A 153 -10.37 10.79 -10.48
C GLY A 153 -11.68 10.44 -11.19
N ASP A 154 -12.42 9.42 -10.70
CA ASP A 154 -13.73 9.02 -11.24
C ASP A 154 -14.70 8.71 -10.09
N SER A 155 -15.55 9.68 -9.76
CA SER A 155 -16.51 9.56 -8.68
C SER A 155 -17.58 8.48 -8.91
N ASN A 156 -17.85 8.09 -10.17
CA ASN A 156 -18.81 7.05 -10.47
C ASN A 156 -18.34 5.66 -10.02
N LYS A 157 -17.06 5.49 -9.80
CA LYS A 157 -16.41 4.23 -9.36
C LYS A 157 -16.10 4.22 -7.86
N SER A 158 -16.29 5.33 -7.17
CA SER A 158 -16.08 5.41 -5.72
C SER A 158 -17.02 4.45 -4.99
N GLY A 159 -16.51 3.81 -3.94
CA GLY A 159 -17.28 2.81 -3.18
C GLY A 159 -17.40 1.43 -3.85
N GLN A 160 -16.60 1.14 -4.89
CA GLN A 160 -16.66 -0.13 -5.64
C GLN A 160 -15.29 -0.86 -5.62
N GLY A 161 -15.36 -2.18 -5.77
CA GLY A 161 -14.19 -3.05 -5.90
C GLY A 161 -13.25 -3.01 -4.69
N ALA A 162 -11.97 -3.21 -4.93
CA ALA A 162 -10.93 -3.29 -3.90
C ALA A 162 -10.78 -2.02 -3.04
N GLY A 163 -11.18 -0.85 -3.56
CA GLY A 163 -11.17 0.43 -2.84
C GLY A 163 -12.56 0.86 -2.33
N GLY A 164 -13.51 -0.07 -2.20
CA GLY A 164 -14.92 0.25 -1.92
C GLY A 164 -15.22 0.57 -0.46
N ASP A 165 -14.55 -0.08 0.48
CA ASP A 165 -14.76 0.09 1.93
C ASP A 165 -13.41 0.21 2.66
N LEU A 166 -12.73 1.33 2.42
CA LEU A 166 -11.41 1.57 3.02
C LEU A 166 -11.51 1.74 4.54
N ASP A 167 -12.54 2.38 5.05
CA ASP A 167 -12.69 2.60 6.51
C ASP A 167 -12.73 1.27 7.28
N THR A 168 -13.44 0.26 6.77
CA THR A 168 -13.45 -1.08 7.38
C THR A 168 -12.09 -1.74 7.30
N VAL A 169 -11.43 -1.72 6.15
CA VAL A 169 -10.11 -2.32 5.95
C VAL A 169 -9.08 -1.71 6.91
N GLU A 170 -9.05 -0.37 7.01
CA GLU A 170 -8.10 0.34 7.88
C GLU A 170 -8.33 0.04 9.38
N HIS A 171 -9.58 -0.12 9.82
CA HIS A 171 -9.87 -0.54 11.20
C HIS A 171 -9.45 -1.99 11.47
N GLU A 172 -9.63 -2.88 10.50
CA GLU A 172 -9.17 -4.28 10.60
C GLU A 172 -7.64 -4.34 10.69
N ASP A 173 -6.92 -3.53 9.88
CA ASP A 173 -5.46 -3.40 9.94
C ASP A 173 -5.00 -2.86 11.28
N GLN A 174 -5.60 -1.80 11.79
CA GLN A 174 -5.30 -1.27 13.11
C GLN A 174 -5.43 -2.36 14.18
N TRP A 175 -6.55 -3.08 14.18
CA TRP A 175 -6.81 -4.13 15.17
C TRP A 175 -5.75 -5.24 15.13
N ILE A 176 -5.39 -5.74 13.95
CA ILE A 176 -4.42 -6.84 13.84
C ILE A 176 -3.00 -6.39 14.19
N VAL A 177 -2.59 -5.20 13.78
CA VAL A 177 -1.28 -4.62 14.09
C VAL A 177 -1.12 -4.44 15.61
N GLU A 178 -2.15 -3.91 16.30
CA GLU A 178 -2.13 -3.80 17.77
C GLU A 178 -2.11 -5.18 18.45
N ALA A 179 -2.82 -6.17 17.90
CA ALA A 179 -2.78 -7.53 18.43
C ALA A 179 -1.40 -8.16 18.26
N CYS A 180 -0.75 -8.00 17.11
CA CYS A 180 0.63 -8.44 16.86
C CYS A 180 1.61 -7.75 17.81
N ASN A 181 1.49 -6.43 18.02
CA ASN A 181 2.32 -5.69 18.98
C ASN A 181 2.21 -6.22 20.40
N ARG A 182 1.00 -6.61 20.83
CA ARG A 182 0.81 -7.28 22.14
C ARG A 182 1.46 -8.66 22.16
N GLY A 183 1.32 -9.45 21.09
CA GLY A 183 1.90 -10.79 20.97
C GLY A 183 3.43 -10.79 21.02
N MET A 184 4.07 -9.82 20.39
CA MET A 184 5.53 -9.67 20.39
C MET A 184 6.10 -9.37 21.79
N LYS A 185 5.32 -8.81 22.70
CA LYS A 185 5.71 -8.60 24.12
C LYS A 185 5.62 -9.85 24.97
N SER A 186 5.11 -10.95 24.42
CA SER A 186 5.04 -12.24 25.12
C SER A 186 6.43 -12.84 25.37
N LYS A 187 6.63 -13.44 26.53
CA LYS A 187 7.85 -14.20 26.84
C LYS A 187 8.08 -15.42 25.95
N LEU A 188 7.05 -15.85 25.23
CA LEU A 188 7.12 -16.99 24.30
C LEU A 188 7.58 -16.56 22.91
N TYR A 189 7.53 -15.26 22.59
CA TYR A 189 8.02 -14.74 21.33
C TYR A 189 9.54 -14.54 21.40
N LEU A 190 10.27 -15.32 20.62
CA LEU A 190 11.74 -15.26 20.61
C LEU A 190 12.26 -14.58 19.34
N ARG A 191 11.66 -14.84 18.19
CA ARG A 191 12.01 -14.29 16.87
C ARG A 191 10.92 -14.58 15.84
N GLY A 192 10.76 -13.68 14.88
CA GLY A 192 9.99 -13.90 13.66
C GLY A 192 10.75 -14.78 12.63
N ARG A 193 10.02 -15.22 11.61
CA ARG A 193 10.55 -15.87 10.42
C ARG A 193 9.81 -15.29 9.22
N TYR A 194 10.53 -14.95 8.17
CA TYR A 194 9.90 -14.54 6.92
C TYR A 194 9.38 -15.75 6.15
N SER A 195 8.23 -15.57 5.53
CA SER A 195 7.77 -16.42 4.44
C SER A 195 8.50 -16.01 3.15
N PRO A 196 9.33 -16.85 2.54
CA PRO A 196 10.09 -16.47 1.35
C PRO A 196 9.22 -16.10 0.14
N SER A 197 8.00 -16.61 0.08
CA SER A 197 7.06 -16.35 -1.01
C SER A 197 6.17 -15.14 -0.75
N MET A 198 5.74 -14.93 0.51
CA MET A 198 4.70 -13.96 0.85
C MET A 198 5.24 -12.65 1.44
N GLU A 199 6.40 -12.68 2.11
CA GLU A 199 6.94 -11.53 2.84
C GLU A 199 8.19 -10.93 2.20
N LYS A 200 8.29 -10.95 0.87
CA LYS A 200 9.40 -10.34 0.13
C LYS A 200 9.50 -8.83 0.39
N GLY A 201 8.37 -8.16 0.47
CA GLY A 201 8.28 -6.73 0.76
C GLY A 201 8.76 -6.40 2.16
N VAL A 202 8.28 -7.14 3.17
CA VAL A 202 8.70 -7.01 4.57
C VAL A 202 10.22 -7.21 4.72
N HIS A 203 10.76 -8.28 4.12
CA HIS A 203 12.19 -8.54 4.14
C HIS A 203 12.99 -7.40 3.49
N HIS A 204 12.50 -6.85 2.37
CA HIS A 204 13.14 -5.72 1.70
C HIS A 204 13.13 -4.46 2.57
N PHE A 205 12.00 -4.13 3.21
CA PHE A 205 11.89 -3.03 4.14
C PHE A 205 12.91 -3.13 5.28
N HIS A 206 12.98 -4.29 5.93
CA HIS A 206 13.94 -4.51 7.03
C HIS A 206 15.39 -4.39 6.57
N ARG A 207 15.70 -4.80 5.35
CA ARG A 207 17.03 -4.57 4.78
C ARG A 207 17.34 -3.09 4.57
N LEU A 208 16.40 -2.32 4.03
CA LEU A 208 16.58 -0.87 3.85
C LEU A 208 16.74 -0.11 5.17
N LEU A 209 16.26 -0.66 6.29
CA LEU A 209 16.47 -0.09 7.61
C LEU A 209 17.86 -0.37 8.18
N THR A 210 18.55 -1.41 7.72
CA THR A 210 19.81 -1.89 8.30
C THR A 210 21.04 -1.63 7.41
N ASP A 211 20.86 -1.37 6.13
CA ASP A 211 21.91 -1.02 5.16
C ASP A 211 22.20 0.47 5.16
#